data_ed68a5804dddd4a00516c62e853b81d7
#
_entry.id   ed68a5804dddd4a00516c62e853b81d7
#
_cell.length_a   1.000
_cell.length_b   1.000
_cell.length_c   1.000
_cell.angle_alpha   90.00
_cell.angle_beta   90.00
_cell.angle_gamma   90.00
#
_symmetry.space_group_name_H-M   'P 1'
#
loop_
_entity.id
_entity.type
_entity.pdbx_description
1 polymer ?
#
loop_
_entity_poly.entity_id
_entity_poly.type
_entity_poly.pdbx_seq_one_letter_code
_entity_poly.pdbx_strand_id
1 'polypeptide(L)'
;MAPDMKDAPASQSPSVPNNEPPRASRARLRQGEQFWYHHRDWLKDQGYLLRARYQAEWIPSWKRGAMENLDAYDHEDGHSYTHPNVMDATMSSDGSFVMMKKVESPGSELDIAVWFSEEPQRSDPANYCIPVYRVLSDPNEPGWAIIVMPLLRSYDRPRFDTIGEAVGFFTQIFEGLQFMHKNNVAHRDCTSMNIMMDGSSLYSVPFHPIEQHLKRDFSGKAPHLTRTQRPVKYYLADFGLSRKYKPEERPPLEPIIMAGDKSAPEYRVCNACDPFPTDVYHLGNLIRGEFLQVIHLYS
;
A
#
# COMPACT_ATOMS: atom_id res chain seq x y z
N MET A 1 -41.95 -23.98 37.60
CA MET A 1 -42.33 -22.77 36.86
C MET A 1 -41.08 -21.94 36.72
N ALA A 2 -40.37 -22.11 35.62
CA ALA A 2 -39.18 -21.33 35.27
C ALA A 2 -39.62 -20.19 34.30
N PRO A 3 -39.11 -18.98 34.43
CA PRO A 3 -39.49 -17.89 33.52
C PRO A 3 -38.66 -17.94 32.22
N ASP A 4 -39.38 -17.71 31.13
CA ASP A 4 -38.89 -17.58 29.79
C ASP A 4 -37.74 -16.54 29.67
N MET A 5 -36.60 -16.97 29.15
CA MET A 5 -35.58 -16.06 28.64
C MET A 5 -35.97 -15.63 27.23
N LYS A 6 -36.39 -14.36 27.11
CA LYS A 6 -36.61 -13.70 25.85
C LYS A 6 -35.26 -13.40 25.15
N ASP A 7 -35.23 -13.73 23.87
CA ASP A 7 -34.15 -13.47 22.94
C ASP A 7 -33.70 -11.99 22.94
N ALA A 8 -32.41 -11.77 23.17
CA ALA A 8 -31.79 -10.47 22.96
C ALA A 8 -31.48 -10.30 21.47
N PRO A 9 -31.73 -9.13 20.86
CA PRO A 9 -31.44 -8.93 19.45
C PRO A 9 -29.92 -8.88 19.21
N ALA A 10 -29.47 -9.59 18.17
CA ALA A 10 -28.11 -9.60 17.70
C ALA A 10 -27.61 -8.17 17.43
N SER A 11 -26.51 -7.82 18.08
CA SER A 11 -25.81 -6.55 17.85
C SER A 11 -25.28 -6.52 16.42
N GLN A 12 -25.89 -5.70 15.58
CA GLN A 12 -25.37 -5.36 14.26
C GLN A 12 -24.06 -4.56 14.45
N SER A 13 -22.97 -5.08 13.92
CA SER A 13 -21.70 -4.35 13.79
C SER A 13 -21.95 -3.07 13.01
N PRO A 14 -21.37 -1.92 13.41
CA PRO A 14 -21.53 -0.69 12.65
C PRO A 14 -20.89 -0.86 11.28
N SER A 15 -21.72 -0.87 10.24
CA SER A 15 -21.26 -0.76 8.86
C SER A 15 -20.49 0.55 8.72
N VAL A 16 -19.21 0.46 8.37
CA VAL A 16 -18.42 1.63 7.94
C VAL A 16 -19.20 2.28 6.80
N PRO A 17 -19.52 3.58 6.87
CA PRO A 17 -20.25 4.22 5.80
C PRO A 17 -19.41 4.14 4.53
N ASN A 18 -19.97 3.49 3.53
CA ASN A 18 -19.38 3.39 2.20
C ASN A 18 -19.44 4.80 1.59
N ASN A 19 -18.40 5.61 1.78
CA ASN A 19 -18.27 6.97 1.23
C ASN A 19 -17.95 6.92 -0.27
N GLU A 20 -18.51 5.96 -0.99
CA GLU A 20 -18.35 5.89 -2.43
C GLU A 20 -19.19 6.99 -3.11
N PRO A 21 -18.57 7.76 -4.01
CA PRO A 21 -19.27 8.84 -4.68
C PRO A 21 -20.39 8.30 -5.60
N PRO A 22 -21.47 9.06 -5.81
CA PRO A 22 -22.58 8.68 -6.68
C PRO A 22 -22.10 8.27 -8.09
N ARG A 23 -22.78 7.35 -8.75
CA ARG A 23 -22.48 6.83 -10.10
C ARG A 23 -22.10 7.91 -11.13
N ALA A 24 -22.79 9.07 -11.12
CA ALA A 24 -22.51 10.19 -12.01
C ALA A 24 -21.12 10.83 -11.82
N SER A 25 -20.50 10.68 -10.65
CA SER A 25 -19.18 11.28 -10.34
C SER A 25 -18.00 10.50 -10.91
N ARG A 26 -18.15 9.19 -11.20
CA ARG A 26 -17.08 8.36 -11.75
C ARG A 26 -16.74 8.69 -13.20
N ALA A 27 -17.65 9.31 -13.93
CA ALA A 27 -17.42 9.78 -15.30
C ALA A 27 -16.57 11.06 -15.38
N ARG A 28 -16.07 11.55 -14.24
CA ARG A 28 -15.17 12.71 -14.16
C ARG A 28 -13.96 12.35 -13.29
N LEU A 29 -12.84 13.01 -13.55
CA LEU A 29 -11.69 12.92 -12.69
C LEU A 29 -11.98 13.58 -11.35
N ARG A 30 -11.57 12.93 -10.25
CA ARG A 30 -11.61 13.49 -8.90
C ARG A 30 -10.52 14.56 -8.75
N GLN A 31 -10.64 15.41 -7.74
CA GLN A 31 -9.62 16.42 -7.46
C GLN A 31 -8.22 15.82 -7.27
N GLY A 32 -8.10 14.70 -6.55
CA GLY A 32 -6.82 14.01 -6.35
C GLY A 32 -6.22 13.39 -7.61
N GLU A 33 -7.02 13.19 -8.68
CA GLU A 33 -6.56 12.64 -9.96
C GLU A 33 -6.02 13.74 -10.91
N GLN A 34 -6.32 15.02 -10.63
CA GLN A 34 -5.96 16.14 -11.51
C GLN A 34 -4.45 16.31 -11.66
N PHE A 35 -3.69 16.11 -10.58
CA PHE A 35 -2.24 16.14 -10.61
C PHE A 35 -1.71 15.18 -11.69
N TRP A 36 -2.11 13.91 -11.64
CA TRP A 36 -1.66 12.86 -12.56
C TRP A 36 -2.11 13.13 -14.00
N TYR A 37 -3.35 13.61 -14.17
CA TYR A 37 -3.86 13.98 -15.48
C TYR A 37 -3.05 15.11 -16.13
N HIS A 38 -2.69 16.15 -15.37
CA HIS A 38 -1.92 17.26 -15.91
C HIS A 38 -0.46 16.87 -16.23
N HIS A 39 0.09 15.88 -15.51
CA HIS A 39 1.45 15.41 -15.74
C HIS A 39 1.55 14.24 -16.72
N ARG A 40 0.44 13.74 -17.30
CA ARG A 40 0.43 12.52 -18.13
C ARG A 40 1.38 12.57 -19.33
N ASP A 41 1.46 13.72 -20.01
CA ASP A 41 2.31 13.87 -21.21
C ASP A 41 3.78 13.90 -20.82
N TRP A 42 4.13 14.63 -19.75
CA TRP A 42 5.48 14.61 -19.20
C TRP A 42 5.86 13.21 -18.68
N LEU A 43 4.97 12.51 -17.97
CA LEU A 43 5.23 11.15 -17.53
C LEU A 43 5.43 10.19 -18.71
N LYS A 44 4.66 10.35 -19.79
CA LYS A 44 4.84 9.60 -21.03
C LYS A 44 6.23 9.85 -21.64
N ASP A 45 6.70 11.09 -21.67
CA ASP A 45 8.03 11.44 -22.14
C ASP A 45 9.15 10.87 -21.23
N GLN A 46 8.84 10.69 -19.93
CA GLN A 46 9.72 9.98 -18.99
C GLN A 46 9.63 8.44 -19.11
N GLY A 47 8.76 7.90 -19.97
CA GLY A 47 8.60 6.47 -20.22
C GLY A 47 7.52 5.79 -19.40
N TYR A 48 6.58 6.53 -18.81
CA TYR A 48 5.50 6.00 -17.97
C TYR A 48 4.11 6.32 -18.55
N LEU A 49 3.39 5.29 -18.94
CA LEU A 49 2.04 5.44 -19.52
C LEU A 49 0.98 5.24 -18.45
N LEU A 50 0.17 6.25 -18.21
CA LEU A 50 -0.99 6.15 -17.35
C LEU A 50 -2.13 5.40 -18.04
N ARG A 51 -3.05 4.81 -17.24
CA ARG A 51 -4.24 4.11 -17.74
C ARG A 51 -5.13 4.99 -18.61
N ALA A 52 -6.02 4.37 -19.39
CA ALA A 52 -6.93 5.05 -20.32
C ALA A 52 -7.72 6.19 -19.68
N ARG A 53 -8.14 6.04 -18.42
CA ARG A 53 -8.84 7.05 -17.63
C ARG A 53 -8.12 8.41 -17.57
N TYR A 54 -6.79 8.42 -17.65
CA TYR A 54 -5.96 9.62 -17.51
C TYR A 54 -5.48 10.19 -18.84
N GLN A 55 -5.92 9.63 -19.98
CA GLN A 55 -5.55 10.14 -21.30
C GLN A 55 -6.38 11.37 -21.68
N ALA A 56 -5.81 12.21 -22.56
CA ALA A 56 -6.56 13.29 -23.19
C ALA A 56 -7.78 12.69 -23.92
N GLU A 57 -8.88 13.40 -23.96
CA GLU A 57 -10.10 12.96 -24.63
C GLU A 57 -10.69 11.63 -24.10
N TRP A 58 -10.37 11.26 -22.85
CA TRP A 58 -10.98 10.08 -22.25
C TRP A 58 -12.50 10.17 -22.22
N ILE A 59 -13.12 9.20 -22.86
CA ILE A 59 -14.56 8.97 -22.78
C ILE A 59 -14.77 7.68 -22.00
N PRO A 60 -15.52 7.70 -20.87
CA PRO A 60 -15.79 6.50 -20.09
C PRO A 60 -16.31 5.35 -20.94
N SER A 61 -15.70 4.16 -20.79
CA SER A 61 -16.03 3.01 -21.64
C SER A 61 -17.49 2.57 -21.48
N TRP A 62 -18.08 2.71 -20.29
CA TRP A 62 -19.51 2.43 -20.04
C TRP A 62 -20.49 3.41 -20.68
N LYS A 63 -20.00 4.50 -21.28
CA LYS A 63 -20.79 5.46 -22.06
C LYS A 63 -20.63 5.26 -23.57
N ARG A 64 -19.78 4.31 -24.00
CA ARG A 64 -19.53 4.01 -25.40
C ARG A 64 -20.48 2.91 -25.84
N GLY A 65 -21.65 3.23 -26.37
CA GLY A 65 -22.55 2.24 -26.95
C GLY A 65 -24.03 2.51 -26.70
N ALA A 66 -24.89 1.69 -27.30
CA ALA A 66 -26.35 1.83 -27.25
C ALA A 66 -27.00 1.43 -25.91
N MET A 67 -26.24 0.85 -24.98
CA MET A 67 -26.70 0.47 -23.63
C MET A 67 -26.33 1.56 -22.63
N GLU A 68 -27.23 2.49 -22.36
CA GLU A 68 -27.01 3.63 -21.45
C GLU A 68 -26.91 3.29 -19.95
N ASN A 69 -26.91 2.01 -19.53
CA ASN A 69 -27.04 1.60 -18.14
C ASN A 69 -25.96 0.66 -17.63
N LEU A 70 -24.76 0.66 -18.23
CA LEU A 70 -23.64 -0.12 -17.71
C LEU A 70 -23.09 0.53 -16.43
N ASP A 71 -22.76 -0.28 -15.42
CA ASP A 71 -22.17 0.20 -14.18
C ASP A 71 -20.69 0.53 -14.41
N ALA A 72 -20.26 1.71 -13.97
CA ALA A 72 -18.84 2.10 -14.01
C ALA A 72 -17.92 1.10 -13.28
N TYR A 73 -18.45 0.35 -12.32
CA TYR A 73 -17.72 -0.68 -11.59
C TYR A 73 -17.34 -1.90 -12.42
N ASP A 74 -18.08 -2.16 -13.51
CA ASP A 74 -17.79 -3.29 -14.41
C ASP A 74 -16.70 -2.97 -15.44
N HIS A 75 -16.15 -1.74 -15.39
CA HIS A 75 -15.20 -1.24 -16.37
C HIS A 75 -13.87 -0.82 -15.72
N GLU A 76 -12.76 -1.18 -16.34
CA GLU A 76 -11.40 -0.86 -15.87
C GLU A 76 -11.23 0.64 -15.60
N ASP A 77 -11.66 1.47 -16.52
CA ASP A 77 -11.53 2.93 -16.45
C ASP A 77 -12.53 3.61 -15.50
N GLY A 78 -13.42 2.84 -14.87
CA GLY A 78 -14.29 3.28 -13.77
C GLY A 78 -13.58 3.33 -12.41
N HIS A 79 -12.38 2.76 -12.28
CA HIS A 79 -11.64 2.62 -11.04
C HIS A 79 -10.50 3.63 -10.93
N SER A 80 -10.41 4.26 -9.76
CA SER A 80 -9.36 5.23 -9.43
C SER A 80 -8.87 5.02 -8.00
N TYR A 81 -7.61 5.39 -7.74
CA TYR A 81 -7.08 5.39 -6.37
C TYR A 81 -7.86 6.36 -5.48
N THR A 82 -8.04 5.97 -4.23
CA THR A 82 -8.58 6.85 -3.19
C THR A 82 -7.53 7.83 -2.68
N HIS A 83 -6.27 7.38 -2.60
CA HIS A 83 -5.16 8.22 -2.16
C HIS A 83 -4.62 9.07 -3.33
N PRO A 84 -4.60 10.42 -3.20
CA PRO A 84 -4.28 11.31 -4.31
C PRO A 84 -2.81 11.26 -4.75
N ASN A 85 -1.92 10.82 -3.86
CA ASN A 85 -0.46 10.85 -4.09
C ASN A 85 0.08 9.57 -4.74
N VAL A 86 -0.76 8.58 -5.08
CA VAL A 86 -0.31 7.34 -5.71
C VAL A 86 -0.99 7.12 -7.07
N MET A 87 -0.23 6.55 -8.00
CA MET A 87 -0.70 6.23 -9.35
C MET A 87 0.09 5.06 -9.93
N ASP A 88 -0.60 4.11 -10.54
CA ASP A 88 0.05 3.08 -11.34
C ASP A 88 0.39 3.56 -12.74
N ALA A 89 1.43 2.99 -13.31
CA ALA A 89 1.79 3.23 -14.70
C ALA A 89 2.34 1.95 -15.36
N THR A 90 2.34 1.97 -16.69
CA THR A 90 3.02 0.97 -17.51
C THR A 90 4.32 1.58 -18.02
N MET A 91 5.45 0.89 -17.82
CA MET A 91 6.72 1.28 -18.40
C MET A 91 6.71 1.06 -19.91
N SER A 92 7.08 2.08 -20.67
CA SER A 92 7.10 2.00 -22.16
C SER A 92 8.21 1.09 -22.68
N SER A 93 9.26 0.85 -21.87
CA SER A 93 10.43 0.08 -22.26
C SER A 93 10.17 -1.40 -22.41
N ASP A 94 9.36 -1.98 -21.50
CA ASP A 94 9.16 -3.44 -21.40
C ASP A 94 7.71 -3.85 -21.10
N GLY A 95 6.81 -2.88 -20.93
CA GLY A 95 5.41 -3.13 -20.58
C GLY A 95 5.18 -3.52 -19.13
N SER A 96 6.19 -3.49 -18.27
CA SER A 96 6.05 -3.80 -16.85
C SER A 96 5.24 -2.73 -16.12
N PHE A 97 4.68 -3.09 -14.97
CA PHE A 97 3.84 -2.20 -14.17
C PHE A 97 4.60 -1.67 -12.96
N VAL A 98 4.41 -0.39 -12.69
CA VAL A 98 5.02 0.31 -11.57
C VAL A 98 3.96 1.07 -10.77
N MET A 99 4.31 1.38 -9.53
CA MET A 99 3.61 2.35 -8.70
C MET A 99 4.44 3.62 -8.61
N MET A 100 3.79 4.75 -8.76
CA MET A 100 4.37 6.07 -8.58
C MET A 100 3.77 6.72 -7.34
N LYS A 101 4.59 7.40 -6.53
CA LYS A 101 4.13 8.18 -5.38
C LYS A 101 4.70 9.59 -5.45
N LYS A 102 3.83 10.59 -5.35
CA LYS A 102 4.22 11.99 -5.17
C LYS A 102 4.65 12.20 -3.72
N VAL A 103 5.83 12.73 -3.51
CA VAL A 103 6.44 12.99 -2.20
C VAL A 103 7.03 14.40 -2.14
N GLU A 104 7.19 14.95 -0.94
CA GLU A 104 7.91 16.22 -0.75
C GLU A 104 9.40 16.08 -1.10
N SER A 105 9.96 17.12 -1.72
CA SER A 105 11.37 17.19 -2.09
C SER A 105 11.91 18.63 -1.91
N PRO A 106 12.90 18.85 -1.00
CA PRO A 106 13.54 17.85 -0.11
C PRO A 106 12.58 17.35 0.98
N GLY A 107 12.73 16.09 1.39
CA GLY A 107 11.90 15.49 2.42
C GLY A 107 12.42 14.17 2.96
N SER A 108 12.19 13.91 4.25
CA SER A 108 12.71 12.71 4.93
C SER A 108 12.21 11.39 4.32
N GLU A 109 11.01 11.38 3.77
CA GLU A 109 10.47 10.19 3.09
C GLU A 109 11.30 9.84 1.86
N LEU A 110 11.57 10.84 1.01
CA LEU A 110 12.40 10.68 -0.19
C LEU A 110 13.81 10.23 0.18
N ASP A 111 14.43 10.92 1.15
CA ASP A 111 15.81 10.64 1.56
C ASP A 111 15.95 9.20 2.09
N ILE A 112 15.02 8.74 2.92
CA ILE A 112 15.03 7.37 3.48
C ILE A 112 14.78 6.33 2.38
N ALA A 113 13.80 6.56 1.51
CA ALA A 113 13.46 5.63 0.44
C ALA A 113 14.62 5.45 -0.55
N VAL A 114 15.26 6.55 -0.96
CA VAL A 114 16.45 6.54 -1.84
C VAL A 114 17.61 5.86 -1.13
N TRP A 115 17.89 6.20 0.13
CA TRP A 115 18.99 5.63 0.88
C TRP A 115 18.91 4.11 1.01
N PHE A 116 17.72 3.52 1.27
CA PHE A 116 17.52 2.07 1.27
C PHE A 116 17.64 1.43 -0.12
N SER A 117 17.53 2.23 -1.18
CA SER A 117 17.57 1.79 -2.57
C SER A 117 18.96 1.92 -3.21
N GLU A 118 19.93 2.50 -2.50
CA GLU A 118 21.32 2.66 -2.93
C GLU A 118 22.25 1.65 -2.26
N GLU A 119 23.40 1.41 -2.86
CA GLU A 119 24.44 0.55 -2.26
C GLU A 119 25.10 1.23 -1.05
N PRO A 120 25.46 0.46 -0.03
CA PRO A 120 25.40 -1.00 0.07
C PRO A 120 24.04 -1.55 0.56
N GLN A 121 23.09 -0.70 0.99
CA GLN A 121 21.80 -1.12 1.57
C GLN A 121 20.98 -1.96 0.59
N ARG A 122 20.99 -1.58 -0.68
CA ARG A 122 20.25 -2.26 -1.74
C ARG A 122 20.59 -3.74 -1.85
N SER A 123 21.85 -4.10 -1.71
CA SER A 123 22.34 -5.48 -1.85
C SER A 123 22.27 -6.29 -0.56
N ASP A 124 21.87 -5.70 0.58
CA ASP A 124 21.74 -6.43 1.83
C ASP A 124 20.53 -7.39 1.76
N PRO A 125 20.71 -8.69 1.97
CA PRO A 125 19.62 -9.67 1.91
C PRO A 125 18.53 -9.44 2.96
N ALA A 126 18.82 -8.77 4.06
CA ALA A 126 17.85 -8.40 5.09
C ALA A 126 17.09 -7.10 4.75
N ASN A 127 17.39 -6.47 3.63
CA ASN A 127 16.67 -5.29 3.20
C ASN A 127 15.31 -5.68 2.58
N TYR A 128 14.28 -5.52 3.39
CA TYR A 128 12.88 -5.65 2.99
C TYR A 128 12.17 -4.30 2.91
N CYS A 129 12.92 -3.20 2.73
CA CYS A 129 12.34 -1.90 2.39
C CYS A 129 11.94 -1.87 0.91
N ILE A 130 10.82 -1.20 0.60
CA ILE A 130 10.37 -1.07 -0.80
C ILE A 130 11.45 -0.35 -1.64
N PRO A 131 11.89 -0.93 -2.77
CA PRO A 131 12.92 -0.30 -3.59
C PRO A 131 12.36 0.86 -4.41
N VAL A 132 13.16 1.92 -4.57
CA VAL A 132 12.92 3.01 -5.52
C VAL A 132 13.70 2.70 -6.79
N TYR A 133 13.00 2.60 -7.92
CA TYR A 133 13.61 2.38 -9.23
C TYR A 133 14.13 3.67 -9.85
N ARG A 134 13.40 4.77 -9.64
CA ARG A 134 13.73 6.08 -10.18
C ARG A 134 13.07 7.19 -9.38
N VAL A 135 13.71 8.33 -9.29
CA VAL A 135 13.14 9.59 -8.80
C VAL A 135 12.97 10.53 -9.99
N LEU A 136 11.78 11.08 -10.15
CA LEU A 136 11.46 12.07 -11.17
C LEU A 136 11.22 13.41 -10.47
N SER A 137 11.96 14.44 -10.87
CA SER A 137 11.74 15.81 -10.41
C SER A 137 10.58 16.40 -11.19
N ASP A 138 9.59 16.94 -10.48
CA ASP A 138 8.46 17.60 -11.11
C ASP A 138 8.90 18.95 -11.70
N PRO A 139 8.73 19.16 -13.01
CA PRO A 139 9.16 20.41 -13.66
C PRO A 139 8.29 21.61 -13.29
N ASN A 140 7.06 21.37 -12.81
CA ASN A 140 6.07 22.43 -12.55
C ASN A 140 5.94 22.72 -11.05
N GLU A 141 6.33 21.79 -10.18
CA GLU A 141 6.21 21.91 -8.74
C GLU A 141 7.54 21.56 -8.05
N PRO A 142 8.50 22.48 -7.97
CA PRO A 142 9.89 22.19 -7.54
C PRO A 142 9.99 21.69 -6.07
N GLY A 143 8.94 21.81 -5.27
CA GLY A 143 8.86 21.28 -3.90
C GLY A 143 8.48 19.78 -3.83
N TRP A 144 8.32 19.08 -4.97
CA TRP A 144 7.87 17.71 -5.04
C TRP A 144 8.70 16.85 -5.96
N ALA A 145 8.71 15.57 -5.69
CA ALA A 145 9.25 14.56 -6.58
C ALA A 145 8.27 13.38 -6.71
N ILE A 146 8.43 12.61 -7.77
CA ILE A 146 7.71 11.34 -7.94
C ILE A 146 8.72 10.20 -7.79
N ILE A 147 8.52 9.33 -6.81
CA ILE A 147 9.26 8.08 -6.69
C ILE A 147 8.55 6.97 -7.46
N VAL A 148 9.31 6.21 -8.23
CA VAL A 148 8.82 5.06 -9.01
C VAL A 148 9.26 3.79 -8.30
N MET A 149 8.32 2.92 -8.02
CA MET A 149 8.48 1.71 -7.21
C MET A 149 7.82 0.51 -7.90
N PRO A 150 8.09 -0.74 -7.48
CA PRO A 150 7.33 -1.89 -7.98
C PRO A 150 5.83 -1.75 -7.69
N LEU A 151 5.00 -2.26 -8.60
CA LEU A 151 3.57 -2.43 -8.33
C LEU A 151 3.40 -3.62 -7.38
N LEU A 152 3.15 -3.33 -6.13
CA LEU A 152 2.93 -4.31 -5.08
C LEU A 152 1.43 -4.48 -4.79
N ARG A 153 1.12 -5.46 -3.96
CA ARG A 153 -0.21 -5.73 -3.48
C ARG A 153 -0.23 -5.93 -1.97
N SER A 154 -1.43 -5.91 -1.36
CA SER A 154 -1.59 -6.20 0.05
C SER A 154 -1.01 -7.58 0.39
N TYR A 155 -0.27 -7.67 1.49
CA TYR A 155 0.43 -8.89 1.90
C TYR A 155 -0.52 -10.06 2.20
N ASP A 156 -1.76 -9.80 2.59
CA ASP A 156 -2.79 -10.77 2.96
C ASP A 156 -3.64 -11.26 1.77
N ARG A 157 -3.39 -10.76 0.57
CA ARG A 157 -4.14 -11.10 -0.65
C ARG A 157 -3.23 -11.68 -1.74
N PRO A 158 -3.46 -12.91 -2.21
CA PRO A 158 -4.43 -13.90 -1.73
C PRO A 158 -4.19 -14.26 -0.26
N ARG A 159 -5.15 -14.91 0.40
CA ARG A 159 -4.97 -15.37 1.79
C ARG A 159 -3.84 -16.38 1.90
N PHE A 160 -3.29 -16.53 3.11
CA PHE A 160 -2.32 -17.58 3.39
C PHE A 160 -3.02 -18.95 3.38
N ASP A 161 -2.45 -19.92 2.68
CA ASP A 161 -3.00 -21.27 2.61
C ASP A 161 -2.41 -22.18 3.68
N THR A 162 -1.22 -21.87 4.19
CA THR A 162 -0.51 -22.69 5.18
C THR A 162 0.13 -21.84 6.28
N ILE A 163 0.36 -22.47 7.44
CA ILE A 163 1.12 -21.85 8.53
C ILE A 163 2.55 -21.52 8.07
N GLY A 164 3.15 -22.37 7.21
CA GLY A 164 4.49 -22.13 6.66
C GLY A 164 4.59 -20.83 5.86
N GLU A 165 3.54 -20.50 5.09
CA GLU A 165 3.48 -19.22 4.38
C GLU A 165 3.42 -18.02 5.33
N ALA A 166 2.66 -18.13 6.44
CA ALA A 166 2.60 -17.09 7.45
C ALA A 166 3.93 -16.94 8.20
N VAL A 167 4.61 -18.05 8.52
CA VAL A 167 5.96 -18.01 9.13
C VAL A 167 6.96 -17.35 8.19
N GLY A 168 6.92 -17.65 6.88
CA GLY A 168 7.77 -17.01 5.88
C GLY A 168 7.51 -15.50 5.77
N PHE A 169 6.27 -15.06 5.92
CA PHE A 169 5.90 -13.66 6.02
C PHE A 169 6.51 -13.00 7.27
N PHE A 170 6.28 -13.58 8.46
CA PHE A 170 6.81 -13.01 9.71
C PHE A 170 8.33 -12.91 9.69
N THR A 171 9.03 -13.94 9.21
CA THR A 171 10.49 -13.94 9.11
C THR A 171 10.98 -12.72 8.33
N GLN A 172 10.44 -12.50 7.12
CA GLN A 172 10.87 -11.39 6.26
C GLN A 172 10.58 -10.03 6.88
N ILE A 173 9.41 -9.84 7.49
CA ILE A 173 9.03 -8.55 8.06
C ILE A 173 9.82 -8.24 9.33
N PHE A 174 10.10 -9.23 10.19
CA PHE A 174 10.96 -9.02 11.36
C PHE A 174 12.41 -8.74 10.96
N GLU A 175 12.95 -9.48 9.99
CA GLU A 175 14.28 -9.21 9.44
C GLU A 175 14.38 -7.80 8.84
N GLY A 176 13.36 -7.38 8.07
CA GLY A 176 13.28 -6.05 7.48
C GLY A 176 13.22 -4.95 8.53
N LEU A 177 12.40 -5.10 9.57
CA LEU A 177 12.34 -4.12 10.65
C LEU A 177 13.66 -4.09 11.44
N GLN A 178 14.25 -5.24 11.74
CA GLN A 178 15.57 -5.31 12.38
C GLN A 178 16.64 -4.62 11.54
N PHE A 179 16.61 -4.80 10.21
CA PHE A 179 17.52 -4.12 9.29
C PHE A 179 17.37 -2.60 9.36
N MET A 180 16.11 -2.08 9.32
CA MET A 180 15.87 -0.65 9.51
C MET A 180 16.43 -0.13 10.82
N HIS A 181 16.15 -0.83 11.93
CA HIS A 181 16.61 -0.45 13.27
C HIS A 181 18.13 -0.48 13.42
N LYS A 182 18.83 -1.47 12.83
CA LYS A 182 20.30 -1.52 12.77
C LYS A 182 20.90 -0.33 12.03
N ASN A 183 20.17 0.20 11.06
CA ASN A 183 20.54 1.37 10.29
C ASN A 183 20.03 2.70 10.90
N ASN A 184 19.60 2.66 12.16
CA ASN A 184 19.07 3.80 12.93
C ASN A 184 17.85 4.47 12.28
N VAL A 185 17.04 3.72 11.57
CA VAL A 185 15.77 4.17 11.00
C VAL A 185 14.62 3.52 11.74
N ALA A 186 13.73 4.31 12.35
CA ALA A 186 12.45 3.85 12.84
C ALA A 186 11.38 4.07 11.77
N HIS A 187 10.53 3.06 11.56
CA HIS A 187 9.45 3.13 10.59
C HIS A 187 8.32 4.04 11.05
N ARG A 188 7.94 3.93 12.32
CA ARG A 188 6.93 4.70 13.04
C ARG A 188 5.48 4.45 12.62
N ASP A 189 5.25 3.62 11.59
CA ASP A 189 3.91 3.21 11.13
C ASP A 189 3.94 1.78 10.57
N CYS A 190 4.44 0.81 11.35
CA CYS A 190 4.49 -0.62 10.99
C CYS A 190 3.11 -1.27 11.09
N THR A 191 2.14 -0.79 10.30
CA THR A 191 0.78 -1.33 10.24
C THR A 191 0.59 -2.24 9.02
N SER A 192 -0.49 -3.02 9.02
CA SER A 192 -0.85 -3.90 7.90
C SER A 192 -0.98 -3.17 6.56
N MET A 193 -1.33 -1.90 6.57
CA MET A 193 -1.48 -1.08 5.36
C MET A 193 -0.14 -0.74 4.69
N ASN A 194 0.95 -0.75 5.46
CA ASN A 194 2.30 -0.39 5.02
C ASN A 194 3.20 -1.62 4.79
N ILE A 195 2.61 -2.81 4.82
CA ILE A 195 3.28 -4.05 4.45
C ILE A 195 2.71 -4.55 3.14
N MET A 196 3.59 -4.67 2.16
CA MET A 196 3.20 -5.01 0.79
C MET A 196 3.91 -6.29 0.33
N MET A 197 3.34 -6.95 -0.67
CA MET A 197 3.89 -8.18 -1.26
C MET A 197 4.15 -7.98 -2.74
N ASP A 198 5.31 -8.42 -3.23
CA ASP A 198 5.52 -8.64 -4.64
C ASP A 198 4.79 -9.92 -5.06
N GLY A 199 3.60 -9.74 -5.61
CA GLY A 199 2.78 -10.84 -6.11
C GLY A 199 3.06 -11.23 -7.55
N SER A 200 4.02 -10.61 -8.24
CA SER A 200 4.25 -10.82 -9.67
C SER A 200 4.49 -12.29 -10.03
N SER A 201 5.20 -13.03 -9.17
CA SER A 201 5.49 -14.45 -9.37
C SER A 201 4.26 -15.36 -9.19
N LEU A 202 3.21 -14.92 -8.51
CA LEU A 202 2.00 -15.71 -8.26
C LEU A 202 1.04 -15.69 -9.44
N TYR A 203 1.08 -14.65 -10.28
CA TYR A 203 0.09 -14.42 -11.32
C TYR A 203 0.66 -14.69 -12.70
N SER A 204 0.04 -15.59 -13.46
CA SER A 204 0.39 -15.84 -14.86
C SER A 204 -0.06 -14.74 -15.81
N VAL A 205 -1.03 -13.92 -15.37
CA VAL A 205 -1.52 -12.74 -16.09
C VAL A 205 -1.54 -11.55 -15.10
N PRO A 206 -1.27 -10.33 -15.55
CA PRO A 206 -1.26 -9.16 -14.67
C PRO A 206 -2.61 -8.95 -13.99
N PHE A 207 -2.57 -8.67 -12.68
CA PHE A 207 -3.75 -8.25 -11.92
C PHE A 207 -3.99 -6.74 -12.07
N HIS A 208 -5.23 -6.31 -11.84
CA HIS A 208 -5.57 -4.90 -11.84
C HIS A 208 -5.03 -4.19 -10.59
N PRO A 209 -4.45 -2.99 -10.70
CA PRO A 209 -3.75 -2.34 -9.57
C PRO A 209 -4.68 -1.93 -8.41
N ILE A 210 -5.97 -1.73 -8.68
CA ILE A 210 -6.98 -1.36 -7.67
C ILE A 210 -7.82 -2.59 -7.31
N GLU A 211 -8.48 -3.20 -8.30
CA GLU A 211 -9.28 -4.41 -8.11
C GLU A 211 -8.39 -5.66 -8.25
N GLN A 212 -7.48 -5.85 -7.31
CA GLN A 212 -6.39 -6.83 -7.38
C GLN A 212 -6.84 -8.30 -7.51
N HIS A 213 -8.13 -8.59 -7.40
CA HIS A 213 -8.71 -9.91 -7.66
C HIS A 213 -9.07 -10.13 -9.13
N LEU A 214 -9.11 -9.06 -9.94
CA LEU A 214 -9.40 -9.08 -11.37
C LEU A 214 -8.10 -9.00 -12.19
N LYS A 215 -8.18 -9.50 -13.42
CA LYS A 215 -7.17 -9.24 -14.44
C LYS A 215 -7.14 -7.74 -14.78
N ARG A 216 -6.01 -7.28 -15.29
CA ARG A 216 -5.82 -5.86 -15.61
C ARG A 216 -6.83 -5.32 -16.61
N ASP A 217 -7.29 -6.13 -17.54
CA ASP A 217 -8.26 -5.80 -18.59
C ASP A 217 -9.73 -6.01 -18.18
N PHE A 218 -9.98 -6.37 -16.92
CA PHE A 218 -11.32 -6.70 -16.39
C PHE A 218 -11.99 -7.92 -17.05
N SER A 219 -11.27 -8.73 -17.85
CA SER A 219 -11.82 -9.91 -18.52
C SER A 219 -12.15 -11.09 -17.57
N GLY A 220 -12.09 -10.88 -16.25
CA GLY A 220 -12.42 -11.85 -15.23
C GLY A 220 -11.41 -11.90 -14.09
N LYS A 221 -11.51 -12.89 -13.21
CA LYS A 221 -10.62 -13.08 -12.07
C LYS A 221 -9.18 -13.35 -12.52
N ALA A 222 -8.21 -12.77 -11.81
CA ALA A 222 -6.80 -13.06 -12.00
C ALA A 222 -6.45 -14.38 -11.30
N PRO A 223 -6.13 -15.46 -12.05
CA PRO A 223 -5.71 -16.73 -11.45
C PRO A 223 -4.33 -16.60 -10.84
N HIS A 224 -4.13 -17.24 -9.69
CA HIS A 224 -2.85 -17.19 -8.98
C HIS A 224 -2.44 -18.57 -8.45
N LEU A 225 -1.15 -18.73 -8.24
CA LEU A 225 -0.53 -19.83 -7.52
C LEU A 225 -0.47 -19.49 -6.01
N THR A 226 -0.17 -20.47 -5.17
CA THR A 226 0.07 -20.28 -3.74
C THR A 226 1.48 -19.78 -3.47
N ARG A 227 1.72 -19.18 -2.30
CA ARG A 227 3.07 -18.78 -1.86
C ARG A 227 3.98 -19.98 -1.62
N THR A 228 3.41 -21.16 -1.32
CA THR A 228 4.15 -22.41 -1.24
C THR A 228 4.69 -22.86 -2.62
N GLN A 229 3.88 -22.67 -3.67
CA GLN A 229 4.31 -22.99 -5.04
C GLN A 229 5.28 -21.95 -5.62
N ARG A 230 5.12 -20.69 -5.24
CA ARG A 230 5.95 -19.56 -5.67
C ARG A 230 6.22 -18.65 -4.48
N PRO A 231 7.38 -18.80 -3.84
CA PRO A 231 7.78 -17.89 -2.75
C PRO A 231 7.76 -16.43 -3.21
N VAL A 232 7.31 -15.56 -2.33
CA VAL A 232 7.17 -14.13 -2.59
C VAL A 232 8.08 -13.32 -1.67
N LYS A 233 8.37 -12.08 -2.05
CA LYS A 233 9.04 -11.10 -1.21
C LYS A 233 8.02 -10.12 -0.65
N TYR A 234 8.15 -9.83 0.65
CA TYR A 234 7.38 -8.78 1.32
C TYR A 234 8.23 -7.53 1.51
N TYR A 235 7.58 -6.39 1.68
CA TYR A 235 8.25 -5.12 1.82
C TYR A 235 7.56 -4.25 2.87
N LEU A 236 8.39 -3.55 3.65
CA LEU A 236 7.99 -2.39 4.44
C LEU A 236 7.95 -1.18 3.50
N ALA A 237 6.84 -0.48 3.46
CA ALA A 237 6.55 0.61 2.54
C ALA A 237 6.00 1.82 3.29
N ASP A 238 5.96 2.97 2.63
CA ASP A 238 5.48 4.24 3.17
C ASP A 238 6.35 4.79 4.32
N PHE A 239 7.45 5.44 3.94
CA PHE A 239 8.37 6.07 4.89
C PHE A 239 7.98 7.51 5.27
N GLY A 240 6.73 7.92 4.99
CA GLY A 240 6.22 9.26 5.27
C GLY A 240 6.33 9.70 6.73
N LEU A 241 6.25 8.74 7.67
CA LEU A 241 6.43 8.98 9.09
C LEU A 241 7.80 8.54 9.62
N SER A 242 8.60 7.86 8.80
CA SER A 242 9.90 7.33 9.20
C SER A 242 10.91 8.42 9.53
N ARG A 243 11.84 8.11 10.42
CA ARG A 243 12.94 9.00 10.82
C ARG A 243 14.24 8.24 10.91
N LYS A 244 15.31 8.85 10.41
CA LYS A 244 16.68 8.37 10.56
C LYS A 244 17.38 9.20 11.64
N TYR A 245 18.02 8.52 12.58
CA TYR A 245 18.70 9.11 13.74
C TYR A 245 20.20 8.92 13.61
N LYS A 246 20.96 9.79 14.26
CA LYS A 246 22.39 9.53 14.46
C LYS A 246 22.55 8.54 15.61
N PRO A 247 23.64 7.72 15.63
CA PRO A 247 23.86 6.74 16.71
C PRO A 247 23.87 7.38 18.10
N GLU A 248 24.41 8.59 18.23
CA GLU A 248 24.51 9.36 19.47
C GLU A 248 23.17 9.95 19.96
N GLU A 249 22.16 9.99 19.10
CA GLU A 249 20.80 10.46 19.44
C GLU A 249 19.93 9.36 20.05
N ARG A 250 20.44 8.15 20.22
CA ARG A 250 19.68 7.01 20.76
C ARG A 250 19.77 6.92 22.29
N PRO A 251 18.63 6.63 23.00
CA PRO A 251 17.28 6.50 22.47
C PRO A 251 16.68 7.87 22.08
N PRO A 252 16.14 8.03 20.87
CA PRO A 252 15.51 9.27 20.48
C PRO A 252 14.15 9.44 21.19
N LEU A 253 13.74 10.69 21.40
CA LEU A 253 12.42 11.03 21.93
C LEU A 253 11.63 11.75 20.85
N GLU A 254 10.67 11.04 20.26
CA GLU A 254 9.79 11.55 19.22
C GLU A 254 8.39 11.83 19.74
N PRO A 255 7.74 12.90 19.31
CA PRO A 255 6.33 13.12 19.59
C PRO A 255 5.47 11.93 19.13
N ILE A 256 4.43 11.64 19.89
CA ILE A 256 3.47 10.59 19.56
C ILE A 256 2.80 10.90 18.21
N ILE A 257 2.79 9.92 17.32
CA ILE A 257 2.09 10.03 16.03
C ILE A 257 0.59 9.87 16.27
N MET A 258 -0.20 10.80 15.73
CA MET A 258 -1.66 10.74 15.82
C MET A 258 -2.31 9.88 14.71
N ALA A 259 -1.52 9.31 13.81
CA ALA A 259 -1.94 8.37 12.77
C ALA A 259 -1.61 6.92 13.15
N GLY A 260 -2.15 5.94 12.43
CA GLY A 260 -1.86 4.53 12.62
C GLY A 260 -2.38 3.92 13.91
N ASP A 261 -1.67 2.92 14.43
CA ASP A 261 -2.01 2.21 15.67
C ASP A 261 -1.65 3.04 16.90
N LYS A 262 -2.67 3.45 17.65
CA LYS A 262 -2.55 4.26 18.89
C LYS A 262 -2.56 3.43 20.16
N SER A 263 -2.53 2.11 20.06
CA SER A 263 -2.69 1.23 21.22
C SER A 263 -1.40 0.99 21.99
N ALA A 264 -0.25 1.47 21.49
CA ALA A 264 1.04 1.34 22.15
C ALA A 264 0.97 1.88 23.58
N PRO A 265 1.40 1.09 24.60
CA PRO A 265 1.22 1.46 26.00
C PRO A 265 1.95 2.76 26.40
N GLU A 266 3.09 3.04 25.79
CA GLU A 266 3.86 4.26 26.00
C GLU A 266 3.07 5.53 25.61
N TYR A 267 2.15 5.44 24.66
CA TYR A 267 1.31 6.58 24.24
C TYR A 267 0.32 7.06 25.32
N ARG A 268 0.14 6.26 26.38
CA ARG A 268 -0.73 6.62 27.50
C ARG A 268 0.01 7.40 28.60
N VAL A 269 1.35 7.32 28.63
CA VAL A 269 2.16 7.81 29.75
C VAL A 269 3.20 8.86 29.34
N CYS A 270 3.48 9.01 28.05
CA CYS A 270 4.48 9.92 27.52
C CYS A 270 3.89 10.84 26.44
N ASN A 271 4.41 12.05 26.32
CA ASN A 271 4.14 12.93 25.17
C ASN A 271 5.15 12.71 24.03
N ALA A 272 6.30 12.15 24.35
CA ALA A 272 7.34 11.74 23.41
C ALA A 272 7.97 10.43 23.90
N CYS A 273 8.28 9.52 23.00
CA CYS A 273 8.83 8.20 23.32
C CYS A 273 9.83 7.72 22.26
N ASP A 274 10.60 6.69 22.62
CA ASP A 274 11.48 6.00 21.68
C ASP A 274 10.62 5.24 20.64
N PRO A 275 10.71 5.56 19.35
CA PRO A 275 9.89 4.91 18.32
C PRO A 275 10.31 3.47 17.99
N PHE A 276 11.53 3.05 18.33
CA PHE A 276 12.01 1.71 18.01
C PHE A 276 11.24 0.59 18.72
N PRO A 277 10.99 0.66 20.04
CA PRO A 277 10.09 -0.29 20.70
C PRO A 277 8.65 -0.23 20.18
N THR A 278 8.17 0.97 19.82
CA THR A 278 6.82 1.15 19.28
C THR A 278 6.64 0.43 17.93
N ASP A 279 7.63 0.45 17.04
CA ASP A 279 7.61 -0.32 15.80
C ASP A 279 7.45 -1.83 16.07
N VAL A 280 8.17 -2.36 17.06
CA VAL A 280 8.06 -3.78 17.46
C VAL A 280 6.67 -4.08 18.01
N TYR A 281 6.11 -3.16 18.81
CA TYR A 281 4.76 -3.30 19.33
C TYR A 281 3.71 -3.34 18.19
N HIS A 282 3.83 -2.46 17.19
CA HIS A 282 2.92 -2.41 16.06
C HIS A 282 2.92 -3.73 15.27
N LEU A 283 4.09 -4.33 14.99
CA LEU A 283 4.16 -5.65 14.35
C LEU A 283 3.54 -6.75 15.24
N GLY A 284 3.80 -6.72 16.55
CA GLY A 284 3.17 -7.65 17.50
C GLY A 284 1.65 -7.52 17.51
N ASN A 285 1.15 -6.30 17.41
CA ASN A 285 -0.28 -6.02 17.39
C ASN A 285 -0.96 -6.47 16.08
N LEU A 286 -0.26 -6.30 14.94
CA LEU A 286 -0.68 -6.86 13.66
C LEU A 286 -0.87 -8.38 13.75
N ILE A 287 0.12 -9.10 14.30
CA ILE A 287 0.02 -10.56 14.48
C ILE A 287 -1.15 -10.92 15.37
N ARG A 288 -1.32 -10.22 16.48
CA ARG A 288 -2.43 -10.46 17.41
C ARG A 288 -3.79 -10.26 16.73
N GLY A 289 -3.96 -9.14 16.02
CA GLY A 289 -5.23 -8.77 15.40
C GLY A 289 -5.60 -9.64 14.20
N GLU A 290 -4.64 -9.89 13.32
CA GLU A 290 -4.95 -10.48 12.01
C GLU A 290 -4.68 -11.99 11.92
N PHE A 291 -3.88 -12.56 12.84
CA PHE A 291 -3.59 -13.99 12.82
C PHE A 291 -4.13 -14.75 14.04
N LEU A 292 -4.06 -14.17 15.26
CA LEU A 292 -4.46 -14.89 16.47
C LEU A 292 -5.94 -14.70 16.81
N GLN A 293 -6.48 -13.48 16.67
CA GLN A 293 -7.88 -13.22 17.02
C GLN A 293 -8.88 -13.79 15.98
N VAL A 294 -8.48 -13.92 14.73
CA VAL A 294 -9.32 -14.52 13.68
C VAL A 294 -9.59 -16.01 13.95
N ILE A 295 -8.68 -16.72 14.63
CA ILE A 295 -8.86 -18.14 14.99
C ILE A 295 -10.05 -18.33 15.95
N HIS A 296 -10.32 -17.37 16.84
CA HIS A 296 -11.44 -17.44 17.79
C HIS A 296 -12.83 -17.18 17.20
N LEU A 297 -12.92 -16.69 15.96
CA LEU A 297 -14.20 -16.47 15.28
C LEU A 297 -14.69 -17.70 14.49
N TYR A 298 -13.85 -18.73 14.36
CA TYR A 298 -14.15 -19.96 13.61
C TYR A 298 -14.04 -21.23 14.47
N SER A 299 -13.81 -21.11 15.77
CA SER A 299 -13.88 -22.17 16.79
C SER A 299 -15.18 -22.06 17.59
#